data_529f6507fe554d8c519e62dea93cdbec
#
_entry.id   529f6507fe554d8c519e62dea93cdbec
#
_cell.length_a   1.000
_cell.length_b   1.000
_cell.length_c   1.000
_cell.angle_alpha   90.00
_cell.angle_beta   90.00
_cell.angle_gamma   90.00
#
_symmetry.space_group_name_H-M   'P 1'
#
loop_
_entity.id
_entity.type
_entity.pdbx_description
1 polymer ?
#
loop_
_entity_poly.entity_id
_entity_poly.type
_entity_poly.pdbx_seq_one_letter_code
_entity_poly.pdbx_strand_id
1 'polypeptide(L)'
;MLQLYFRNSDPNFDLLFDSQEEAQSYIDQYEAAIMQEGDTIVAERSSFTPQPQACMTVMDQRTGYVKAIVGGRGEKTASLTFNRATDNYSQPGSTFKILSAYGPALDLGKITLATVIKDEPFNYSDGTPLQNSDLTYQCDVTVRQAIINSIKIPAVKVLTELTPKVGFDYLKKLGFSKLSEEYDVIQPLALGGITYGVSDLELTAAYAAIADGGQYRKPVFYTKVTDSKGNVLIDNTENKATQVFKASTASLLTNAMEDVLEKGTGVAARLDNMHAAGKTGTTNEAKDLVFAGFTPYYTAAIWATYDTHAEFPESDREFHKRLWAKVMNEIHEGLADMDFETSATVQEATICTKTGLLARSSCPSITEYFAVSDLPTERCKGHYTAPTSTPTP
;
A
#
# COMPACT_ATOMS: atom_id res chain seq x y z
N MET A 1 33.79 -1.07 0.66
CA MET A 1 35.13 -1.53 0.22
C MET A 1 35.05 -2.93 -0.34
N LEU A 2 34.59 -3.94 0.43
CA LEU A 2 34.40 -5.34 0.00
C LEU A 2 33.68 -5.45 -1.35
N GLN A 3 32.49 -4.88 -1.49
CA GLN A 3 31.71 -4.93 -2.72
C GLN A 3 32.44 -4.32 -3.93
N LEU A 4 33.14 -3.21 -3.74
CA LEU A 4 33.91 -2.58 -4.81
C LEU A 4 35.08 -3.46 -5.26
N TYR A 5 35.72 -4.16 -4.33
CA TYR A 5 36.82 -5.04 -4.62
C TYR A 5 36.37 -6.21 -5.52
N PHE A 6 35.32 -6.93 -5.13
CA PHE A 6 34.82 -8.08 -5.87
C PHE A 6 34.12 -7.71 -7.19
N ARG A 7 33.54 -6.52 -7.28
CA ARG A 7 32.97 -6.02 -8.54
C ARG A 7 33.98 -5.80 -9.67
N ASN A 8 35.26 -5.75 -9.36
CA ASN A 8 36.31 -5.73 -10.39
C ASN A 8 36.39 -7.06 -11.16
N SER A 9 36.05 -8.18 -10.52
CA SER A 9 36.06 -9.52 -11.14
C SER A 9 34.66 -10.01 -11.50
N ASP A 10 33.64 -9.61 -10.74
CA ASP A 10 32.22 -9.90 -11.01
C ASP A 10 31.40 -8.61 -10.88
N PRO A 11 31.02 -7.98 -12.01
CA PRO A 11 30.24 -6.75 -12.02
C PRO A 11 28.89 -6.84 -11.28
N ASN A 12 28.34 -8.06 -11.14
CA ASN A 12 27.05 -8.30 -10.49
C ASN A 12 27.19 -8.65 -8.99
N PHE A 13 28.43 -8.70 -8.49
CA PHE A 13 28.66 -9.03 -7.09
C PHE A 13 27.90 -8.07 -6.17
N ASP A 14 27.12 -8.62 -5.25
CA ASP A 14 26.42 -7.90 -4.18
C ASP A 14 26.81 -8.46 -2.81
N LEU A 15 26.23 -7.93 -1.74
CA LEU A 15 26.50 -8.35 -0.36
C LEU A 15 25.40 -9.28 0.16
N LEU A 16 24.76 -10.05 -0.72
CA LEU A 16 23.76 -11.04 -0.36
C LEU A 16 24.39 -12.43 -0.48
N PHE A 17 24.41 -13.17 0.63
CA PHE A 17 25.04 -14.48 0.75
C PHE A 17 24.05 -15.49 1.31
N ASP A 18 24.22 -16.76 0.95
CA ASP A 18 23.35 -17.84 1.40
C ASP A 18 23.57 -18.18 2.89
N SER A 19 24.75 -17.90 3.42
CA SER A 19 25.08 -18.13 4.83
C SER A 19 26.08 -17.10 5.39
N GLN A 20 26.14 -17.04 6.73
CA GLN A 20 27.13 -16.20 7.44
C GLN A 20 28.56 -16.70 7.17
N GLU A 21 28.75 -18.00 7.06
CA GLU A 21 30.05 -18.62 6.78
C GLU A 21 30.56 -18.22 5.39
N GLU A 22 29.68 -18.20 4.40
CA GLU A 22 30.00 -17.73 3.07
C GLU A 22 30.39 -16.24 3.09
N ALA A 23 29.60 -15.40 3.72
CA ALA A 23 29.90 -13.98 3.88
C ALA A 23 31.26 -13.74 4.56
N GLN A 24 31.58 -14.51 5.62
CA GLN A 24 32.87 -14.43 6.30
C GLN A 24 34.01 -14.85 5.36
N SER A 25 33.83 -15.88 4.55
CA SER A 25 34.83 -16.30 3.57
C SER A 25 35.22 -15.20 2.59
N TYR A 26 34.25 -14.38 2.15
CA TYR A 26 34.53 -13.22 1.30
C TYR A 26 35.25 -12.10 2.04
N ILE A 27 34.98 -11.90 3.35
CA ILE A 27 35.72 -10.96 4.18
C ILE A 27 37.18 -11.42 4.29
N ASP A 28 37.42 -12.70 4.63
CA ASP A 28 38.76 -13.27 4.78
C ASP A 28 39.56 -13.16 3.46
N GLN A 29 38.92 -13.41 2.32
CA GLN A 29 39.52 -13.25 0.97
C GLN A 29 39.93 -11.80 0.72
N TYR A 30 39.04 -10.85 1.07
CA TYR A 30 39.32 -9.43 0.88
C TYR A 30 40.47 -8.97 1.78
N GLU A 31 40.50 -9.38 3.05
CA GLU A 31 41.57 -9.07 3.97
C GLU A 31 42.92 -9.63 3.48
N ALA A 32 42.95 -10.91 3.10
CA ALA A 32 44.16 -11.54 2.55
C ALA A 32 44.68 -10.83 1.28
N ALA A 33 43.77 -10.25 0.47
CA ALA A 33 44.17 -9.57 -0.76
C ALA A 33 44.70 -8.15 -0.55
N ILE A 34 44.33 -7.46 0.54
CA ILE A 34 44.77 -6.09 0.83
C ILE A 34 45.97 -6.02 1.81
N MET A 35 46.20 -7.08 2.61
CA MET A 35 47.30 -7.17 3.56
C MET A 35 48.67 -7.33 2.87
N GLN A 36 49.66 -6.63 3.36
CA GLN A 36 51.04 -6.71 2.90
C GLN A 36 51.93 -7.30 4.01
N GLU A 37 53.13 -7.74 3.65
CA GLU A 37 54.09 -8.26 4.62
C GLU A 37 54.42 -7.19 5.67
N GLY A 38 54.14 -7.53 6.96
CA GLY A 38 54.36 -6.62 8.09
C GLY A 38 53.08 -5.86 8.55
N ASP A 39 51.98 -5.96 7.82
CA ASP A 39 50.72 -5.36 8.25
C ASP A 39 50.11 -6.14 9.43
N THR A 40 49.39 -5.43 10.27
CA THR A 40 48.61 -6.00 11.37
C THR A 40 47.20 -5.45 11.37
N ILE A 41 46.18 -6.30 11.57
CA ILE A 41 44.80 -5.87 11.76
C ILE A 41 44.66 -5.19 13.10
N VAL A 42 44.40 -3.89 13.10
CA VAL A 42 44.23 -3.09 14.33
C VAL A 42 42.81 -3.21 14.88
N ALA A 43 41.81 -3.27 13.99
CA ALA A 43 40.40 -3.47 14.34
C ALA A 43 39.61 -3.98 13.12
N GLU A 44 38.71 -4.90 13.37
CA GLU A 44 37.75 -5.39 12.41
C GLU A 44 36.31 -5.12 12.93
N ARG A 45 35.42 -4.77 12.05
CA ARG A 45 33.98 -4.72 12.31
C ARG A 45 33.22 -5.33 11.15
N SER A 46 32.68 -6.50 11.39
CA SER A 46 31.72 -7.14 10.51
C SER A 46 30.36 -7.25 11.19
N SER A 47 29.27 -7.07 10.45
CA SER A 47 27.92 -7.34 10.94
C SER A 47 27.12 -8.05 9.88
N PHE A 48 26.43 -9.10 10.28
CA PHE A 48 25.58 -9.90 9.41
C PHE A 48 24.11 -9.62 9.75
N THR A 49 23.35 -9.27 8.74
CA THR A 49 21.92 -8.97 8.91
C THR A 49 21.10 -9.97 8.10
N PRO A 50 20.21 -10.76 8.73
CA PRO A 50 19.38 -11.71 8.00
C PRO A 50 18.55 -10.99 6.92
N GLN A 51 18.45 -11.56 5.73
CA GLN A 51 17.64 -11.05 4.63
C GLN A 51 16.58 -12.09 4.22
N PRO A 52 15.44 -11.70 3.62
CA PRO A 52 14.94 -10.33 3.50
C PRO A 52 14.55 -9.73 4.84
N GLN A 53 14.44 -8.42 4.89
CA GLN A 53 13.93 -7.66 6.02
C GLN A 53 12.42 -7.43 5.90
N ALA A 54 11.76 -7.23 7.04
CA ALA A 54 10.38 -6.75 7.11
C ALA A 54 10.22 -5.83 8.31
N CYS A 55 9.44 -4.77 8.14
CA CYS A 55 8.97 -3.92 9.23
C CYS A 55 7.45 -3.89 9.25
N MET A 56 6.88 -3.57 10.40
CA MET A 56 5.43 -3.51 10.58
C MET A 56 5.07 -2.50 11.66
N THR A 57 4.04 -1.70 11.40
CA THR A 57 3.44 -0.80 12.37
C THR A 57 1.99 -1.20 12.60
N VAL A 58 1.56 -1.25 13.87
CA VAL A 58 0.15 -1.46 14.27
C VAL A 58 -0.33 -0.23 15.01
N MET A 59 -1.45 0.33 14.60
CA MET A 59 -2.01 1.58 15.12
C MET A 59 -3.49 1.43 15.45
N ASP A 60 -3.90 2.01 16.56
CA ASP A 60 -5.31 2.25 16.86
C ASP A 60 -5.77 3.46 16.05
N GLN A 61 -6.61 3.24 15.04
CA GLN A 61 -7.08 4.28 14.13
C GLN A 61 -7.89 5.37 14.81
N ARG A 62 -8.59 5.06 15.90
CA ARG A 62 -9.47 6.01 16.61
C ARG A 62 -8.71 7.00 17.48
N THR A 63 -7.52 6.62 17.92
CA THR A 63 -6.67 7.45 18.80
C THR A 63 -5.41 7.97 18.12
N GLY A 64 -4.94 7.30 17.09
CA GLY A 64 -3.63 7.55 16.49
C GLY A 64 -2.47 6.95 17.29
N TYR A 65 -2.76 6.14 18.31
CA TYR A 65 -1.72 5.54 19.14
C TYR A 65 -1.08 4.35 18.44
N VAL A 66 0.24 4.39 18.32
CA VAL A 66 1.03 3.26 17.83
C VAL A 66 1.07 2.20 18.92
N LYS A 67 0.43 1.07 18.67
CA LYS A 67 0.30 -0.04 19.63
C LYS A 67 1.51 -0.97 19.58
N ALA A 68 2.05 -1.16 18.39
CA ALA A 68 3.27 -1.94 18.17
C ALA A 68 4.03 -1.43 16.95
N ILE A 69 5.35 -1.54 16.98
CA ILE A 69 6.23 -1.23 15.85
C ILE A 69 7.41 -2.18 15.87
N VAL A 70 7.70 -2.78 14.72
CA VAL A 70 8.85 -3.65 14.50
C VAL A 70 9.65 -3.11 13.34
N GLY A 71 10.91 -2.75 13.59
CA GLY A 71 11.76 -2.08 12.60
C GLY A 71 12.61 -3.01 11.75
N GLY A 72 12.54 -4.32 11.95
CA GLY A 72 13.29 -5.29 11.17
C GLY A 72 13.28 -6.68 11.76
N ARG A 73 13.83 -7.64 11.01
CA ARG A 73 13.98 -9.04 11.38
C ARG A 73 15.28 -9.23 12.17
N GLY A 74 15.26 -10.16 13.11
CA GLY A 74 16.40 -10.52 13.95
C GLY A 74 16.35 -9.92 15.35
N GLU A 75 17.30 -10.29 16.19
CA GLU A 75 17.39 -9.80 17.55
C GLU A 75 17.89 -8.36 17.59
N LYS A 76 17.28 -7.55 18.45
CA LYS A 76 17.74 -6.18 18.69
C LYS A 76 18.85 -6.19 19.74
N THR A 77 20.09 -6.09 19.29
CA THR A 77 21.29 -6.17 20.14
C THR A 77 21.79 -4.83 20.67
N ALA A 78 21.28 -3.69 20.16
CA ALA A 78 21.71 -2.35 20.56
C ALA A 78 20.54 -1.36 20.59
N SER A 79 20.72 -0.24 21.31
CA SER A 79 19.83 0.91 21.27
C SER A 79 20.10 1.77 20.03
N LEU A 80 19.08 2.54 19.59
CA LEU A 80 19.16 3.46 18.44
C LEU A 80 19.62 2.80 17.12
N THR A 81 19.27 1.51 16.94
CA THR A 81 19.48 0.82 15.68
C THR A 81 18.47 1.31 14.64
N PHE A 82 18.83 1.15 13.36
CA PHE A 82 17.97 1.51 12.23
C PHE A 82 16.60 0.84 12.33
N ASN A 83 15.55 1.65 12.35
CA ASN A 83 14.16 1.20 12.39
C ASN A 83 13.53 1.40 11.01
N ARG A 84 13.39 0.33 10.24
CA ARG A 84 12.86 0.42 8.87
C ARG A 84 11.44 0.93 8.78
N ALA A 85 10.66 0.82 9.87
CA ALA A 85 9.29 1.35 9.88
C ALA A 85 9.23 2.88 9.95
N THR A 86 10.29 3.55 10.46
CA THR A 86 10.35 5.01 10.62
C THR A 86 11.45 5.67 9.81
N ASP A 87 12.58 4.98 9.60
CA ASP A 87 13.80 5.58 9.07
C ASP A 87 14.03 5.20 7.60
N ASN A 88 13.41 4.11 7.12
CA ASN A 88 13.41 3.73 5.72
C ASN A 88 12.26 4.40 4.98
N TYR A 89 12.60 5.06 3.88
CA TYR A 89 11.64 5.69 2.97
C TYR A 89 11.78 5.04 1.60
N SER A 90 10.72 4.40 1.15
CA SER A 90 10.68 3.68 -0.12
C SER A 90 9.38 3.96 -0.88
N GLN A 91 9.32 3.56 -2.13
CA GLN A 91 8.13 3.75 -2.96
C GLN A 91 7.02 2.78 -2.52
N PRO A 92 5.82 3.28 -2.16
CA PRO A 92 4.73 2.46 -1.62
C PRO A 92 4.00 1.63 -2.68
N GLY A 93 4.36 1.77 -3.94
CA GLY A 93 3.75 1.06 -5.04
C GLY A 93 2.23 1.28 -5.11
N SER A 94 1.52 0.23 -5.47
CA SER A 94 0.07 0.26 -5.73
C SER A 94 -0.82 0.62 -4.53
N THR A 95 -0.29 0.73 -3.31
CA THR A 95 -1.07 1.24 -2.16
C THR A 95 -1.49 2.69 -2.38
N PHE A 96 -0.71 3.45 -3.13
CA PHE A 96 -1.01 4.85 -3.45
C PHE A 96 -2.17 5.04 -4.43
N LYS A 97 -2.58 4.03 -5.19
CA LYS A 97 -3.80 4.10 -6.04
C LYS A 97 -5.03 4.51 -5.23
N ILE A 98 -5.13 4.01 -3.99
CA ILE A 98 -6.22 4.36 -3.06
C ILE A 98 -6.09 5.80 -2.59
N LEU A 99 -4.89 6.22 -2.17
CA LEU A 99 -4.66 7.47 -1.45
C LEU A 99 -4.56 8.69 -2.37
N SER A 100 -4.01 8.52 -3.58
CA SER A 100 -3.72 9.62 -4.51
C SER A 100 -4.66 9.70 -5.71
N ALA A 101 -5.34 8.61 -6.09
CA ALA A 101 -6.20 8.57 -7.26
C ALA A 101 -7.66 8.30 -6.89
N TYR A 102 -8.00 7.07 -6.48
CA TYR A 102 -9.39 6.68 -6.28
C TYR A 102 -10.05 7.39 -5.10
N GLY A 103 -9.37 7.52 -3.96
CA GLY A 103 -9.90 8.22 -2.78
C GLY A 103 -10.26 9.67 -3.09
N PRO A 104 -9.32 10.49 -3.58
CA PRO A 104 -9.63 11.87 -3.97
C PRO A 104 -10.72 11.99 -5.03
N ALA A 105 -10.73 11.12 -6.04
CA ALA A 105 -11.73 11.16 -7.11
C ALA A 105 -13.14 10.80 -6.64
N LEU A 106 -13.28 9.79 -5.75
CA LEU A 106 -14.54 9.46 -5.07
C LEU A 106 -14.99 10.59 -4.15
N ASP A 107 -14.05 11.17 -3.38
CA ASP A 107 -14.33 12.23 -2.41
C ASP A 107 -14.89 13.50 -3.07
N LEU A 108 -14.40 13.81 -4.26
CA LEU A 108 -14.83 14.95 -5.06
C LEU A 108 -16.04 14.64 -5.98
N GLY A 109 -16.57 13.41 -5.92
CA GLY A 109 -17.70 12.99 -6.76
C GLY A 109 -17.37 12.98 -8.27
N LYS A 110 -16.10 12.77 -8.63
CA LYS A 110 -15.66 12.68 -10.03
C LYS A 110 -15.88 11.30 -10.63
N ILE A 111 -15.84 10.29 -9.79
CA ILE A 111 -16.10 8.90 -10.12
C ILE A 111 -16.96 8.25 -9.03
N THR A 112 -17.53 7.09 -9.36
CA THR A 112 -18.13 6.14 -8.42
C THR A 112 -17.43 4.80 -8.54
N LEU A 113 -17.68 3.86 -7.62
CA LEU A 113 -17.16 2.49 -7.75
C LEU A 113 -17.67 1.78 -9.00
N ALA A 114 -18.83 2.21 -9.52
CA ALA A 114 -19.45 1.73 -10.76
C ALA A 114 -18.88 2.36 -12.03
N THR A 115 -18.15 3.46 -11.93
CA THR A 115 -17.58 4.14 -13.12
C THR A 115 -16.72 3.18 -13.93
N VAL A 116 -17.02 3.08 -15.22
CA VAL A 116 -16.32 2.20 -16.16
C VAL A 116 -15.16 2.97 -16.79
N ILE A 117 -13.98 2.41 -16.74
CA ILE A 117 -12.76 2.97 -17.30
C ILE A 117 -12.16 1.98 -18.29
N LYS A 118 -11.69 2.46 -19.42
CA LYS A 118 -11.02 1.62 -20.42
C LYS A 118 -9.61 1.28 -19.99
N ASP A 119 -9.34 0.01 -19.80
CA ASP A 119 -8.03 -0.56 -19.61
C ASP A 119 -7.48 -1.01 -20.98
N GLU A 120 -6.74 -0.14 -21.61
CA GLU A 120 -6.19 -0.25 -22.97
C GLU A 120 -4.77 0.33 -23.01
N PRO A 121 -3.95 0.07 -24.05
CA PRO A 121 -2.64 0.66 -24.18
C PRO A 121 -2.67 2.17 -23.91
N PHE A 122 -1.81 2.62 -23.02
CA PHE A 122 -1.78 4.00 -22.54
C PHE A 122 -0.35 4.48 -22.35
N ASN A 123 -0.08 5.72 -22.70
CA ASN A 123 1.20 6.37 -22.46
C ASN A 123 1.02 7.53 -21.46
N TYR A 124 2.02 7.75 -20.65
CA TYR A 124 2.14 8.99 -19.89
C TYR A 124 2.24 10.20 -20.82
N SER A 125 2.06 11.40 -20.29
CA SER A 125 2.12 12.65 -21.06
C SER A 125 3.48 12.93 -21.71
N ASP A 126 4.55 12.31 -21.20
CA ASP A 126 5.89 12.35 -21.79
C ASP A 126 6.12 11.32 -22.90
N GLY A 127 5.10 10.53 -23.25
CA GLY A 127 5.15 9.47 -24.25
C GLY A 127 5.62 8.11 -23.73
N THR A 128 6.06 7.99 -22.48
CA THR A 128 6.51 6.72 -21.89
C THR A 128 5.33 5.72 -21.80
N PRO A 129 5.47 4.49 -22.34
CA PRO A 129 4.43 3.49 -22.25
C PRO A 129 4.16 3.04 -20.81
N LEU A 130 2.88 2.93 -20.43
CA LEU A 130 2.43 2.33 -19.19
C LEU A 130 1.83 0.95 -19.47
N GLN A 131 2.31 -0.06 -18.73
CA GLN A 131 1.82 -1.44 -18.82
C GLN A 131 1.25 -1.90 -17.49
N ASN A 132 0.20 -2.72 -17.53
CA ASN A 132 -0.28 -3.47 -16.38
C ASN A 132 0.76 -4.51 -15.95
N SER A 133 0.67 -4.98 -14.70
CA SER A 133 1.68 -5.89 -14.13
C SER A 133 1.68 -7.27 -14.79
N ASP A 134 0.53 -7.71 -15.31
CA ASP A 134 0.31 -8.96 -16.03
C ASP A 134 0.50 -8.83 -17.55
N LEU A 135 0.88 -7.63 -18.04
CA LEU A 135 1.06 -7.29 -19.44
C LEU A 135 -0.22 -7.48 -20.29
N THR A 136 -1.39 -7.55 -19.65
CA THR A 136 -2.69 -7.72 -20.33
C THR A 136 -3.57 -6.48 -20.16
N TYR A 137 -4.62 -6.41 -20.96
CA TYR A 137 -5.63 -5.35 -20.91
C TYR A 137 -7.03 -5.98 -20.79
N GLN A 138 -7.82 -5.49 -19.84
CA GLN A 138 -9.14 -6.04 -19.55
C GLN A 138 -10.28 -5.28 -20.25
N CYS A 139 -9.97 -4.31 -21.12
CA CYS A 139 -10.93 -3.44 -21.80
C CYS A 139 -11.74 -2.58 -20.83
N ASP A 140 -13.04 -2.79 -20.72
CA ASP A 140 -13.93 -2.02 -19.84
C ASP A 140 -13.92 -2.61 -18.43
N VAL A 141 -13.39 -1.88 -17.44
CA VAL A 141 -13.37 -2.29 -16.03
C VAL A 141 -14.03 -1.22 -15.17
N THR A 142 -14.76 -1.64 -14.13
CA THR A 142 -15.26 -0.70 -13.12
C THR A 142 -14.11 -0.25 -12.19
N VAL A 143 -14.27 0.88 -11.53
CA VAL A 143 -13.34 1.36 -10.51
C VAL A 143 -13.15 0.29 -9.41
N ARG A 144 -14.25 -0.37 -8.97
CA ARG A 144 -14.17 -1.49 -8.04
C ARG A 144 -13.26 -2.60 -8.55
N GLN A 145 -13.44 -3.07 -9.78
CA GLN A 145 -12.60 -4.11 -10.37
C GLN A 145 -11.15 -3.68 -10.48
N ALA A 146 -10.90 -2.41 -10.84
CA ALA A 146 -9.56 -1.86 -10.90
C ALA A 146 -8.87 -1.80 -9.53
N ILE A 147 -9.60 -1.56 -8.44
CA ILE A 147 -9.11 -1.61 -7.06
C ILE A 147 -8.79 -3.06 -6.67
N ILE A 148 -9.74 -3.99 -6.87
CA ILE A 148 -9.61 -5.42 -6.51
C ILE A 148 -8.38 -6.05 -7.15
N ASN A 149 -8.22 -5.84 -8.47
CA ASN A 149 -7.15 -6.45 -9.27
C ASN A 149 -5.90 -5.57 -9.36
N SER A 150 -5.92 -4.42 -8.68
CA SER A 150 -4.77 -3.50 -8.68
C SER A 150 -4.30 -3.08 -10.07
N ILE A 151 -5.23 -2.86 -11.03
CA ILE A 151 -4.92 -2.50 -12.41
C ILE A 151 -4.27 -1.11 -12.43
N LYS A 152 -3.20 -0.92 -13.22
CA LYS A 152 -2.40 0.32 -13.20
C LYS A 152 -3.03 1.43 -14.04
N ILE A 153 -3.41 1.11 -15.28
CA ILE A 153 -3.87 2.09 -16.26
C ILE A 153 -5.10 2.87 -15.80
N PRO A 154 -6.16 2.24 -15.26
CA PRO A 154 -7.31 2.97 -14.73
C PRO A 154 -6.94 3.97 -13.62
N ALA A 155 -6.03 3.61 -12.71
CA ALA A 155 -5.61 4.50 -11.64
C ALA A 155 -4.89 5.75 -12.16
N VAL A 156 -4.01 5.58 -13.15
CA VAL A 156 -3.31 6.70 -13.78
C VAL A 156 -4.27 7.58 -14.59
N LYS A 157 -5.21 6.99 -15.31
CA LYS A 157 -6.26 7.75 -16.03
C LYS A 157 -7.09 8.60 -15.06
N VAL A 158 -7.53 8.01 -13.93
CA VAL A 158 -8.29 8.74 -12.89
C VAL A 158 -7.47 9.91 -12.33
N LEU A 159 -6.21 9.69 -11.97
CA LEU A 159 -5.37 10.78 -11.47
C LEU A 159 -5.10 11.85 -12.54
N THR A 160 -4.96 11.44 -13.80
CA THR A 160 -4.76 12.39 -14.92
C THR A 160 -5.95 13.32 -15.08
N GLU A 161 -7.18 12.78 -15.06
CA GLU A 161 -8.42 13.56 -15.14
C GLU A 161 -8.63 14.44 -13.90
N LEU A 162 -8.29 13.92 -12.72
CA LEU A 162 -8.35 14.65 -11.46
C LEU A 162 -7.31 15.77 -11.36
N THR A 163 -6.23 15.63 -12.05
CA THR A 163 -4.91 16.27 -11.99
C THR A 163 -4.01 15.74 -10.86
N PRO A 164 -2.71 15.51 -11.14
CA PRO A 164 -1.76 15.04 -10.12
C PRO A 164 -1.66 15.92 -8.88
N LYS A 165 -1.86 17.24 -9.04
CA LYS A 165 -1.83 18.19 -7.92
C LYS A 165 -2.89 17.91 -6.86
N VAL A 166 -4.10 17.51 -7.27
CA VAL A 166 -5.16 17.17 -6.31
C VAL A 166 -4.78 15.92 -5.52
N GLY A 167 -4.30 14.85 -6.17
CA GLY A 167 -3.82 13.66 -5.48
C GLY A 167 -2.68 13.98 -4.51
N PHE A 168 -1.72 14.79 -4.94
CA PHE A 168 -0.63 15.27 -4.11
C PHE A 168 -1.11 16.01 -2.85
N ASP A 169 -2.10 16.91 -2.99
CA ASP A 169 -2.64 17.66 -1.86
C ASP A 169 -3.37 16.77 -0.84
N TYR A 170 -4.04 15.70 -1.29
CA TYR A 170 -4.60 14.70 -0.39
C TYR A 170 -3.51 13.94 0.37
N LEU A 171 -2.44 13.53 -0.30
CA LEU A 171 -1.29 12.87 0.36
C LEU A 171 -0.63 13.79 1.41
N LYS A 172 -0.51 15.08 1.14
CA LYS A 172 -0.03 16.07 2.13
C LYS A 172 -0.93 16.11 3.37
N LYS A 173 -2.25 16.09 3.19
CA LYS A 173 -3.22 16.05 4.30
C LYS A 173 -3.15 14.75 5.08
N LEU A 174 -2.76 13.64 4.45
CA LEU A 174 -2.53 12.33 5.08
C LEU A 174 -1.18 12.22 5.79
N GLY A 175 -0.40 13.31 5.87
CA GLY A 175 0.77 13.42 6.72
C GLY A 175 2.07 12.90 6.15
N PHE A 176 2.15 12.56 4.86
CA PHE A 176 3.41 12.16 4.23
C PHE A 176 4.41 13.32 4.20
N SER A 177 5.57 13.12 4.82
CA SER A 177 6.52 14.19 5.16
C SER A 177 7.52 14.52 4.05
N LYS A 178 7.87 13.55 3.19
CA LYS A 178 8.94 13.71 2.19
C LYS A 178 8.43 13.89 0.76
N LEU A 179 7.18 14.29 0.57
CA LEU A 179 6.65 14.61 -0.75
C LEU A 179 7.25 15.92 -1.29
N SER A 180 7.72 15.89 -2.53
CA SER A 180 8.26 17.04 -3.24
C SER A 180 7.23 17.61 -4.22
N GLU A 181 6.83 18.86 -4.05
CA GLU A 181 5.90 19.51 -4.98
C GLU A 181 6.52 19.72 -6.36
N GLU A 182 7.84 19.87 -6.42
CA GLU A 182 8.60 20.06 -7.67
C GLU A 182 8.66 18.78 -8.51
N TYR A 183 8.80 17.60 -7.86
CA TYR A 183 9.09 16.34 -8.56
C TYR A 183 7.95 15.32 -8.54
N ASP A 184 7.03 15.39 -7.55
CA ASP A 184 6.04 14.34 -7.34
C ASP A 184 4.63 14.70 -7.85
N VAL A 185 4.43 15.94 -8.39
CA VAL A 185 3.14 16.32 -9.00
C VAL A 185 3.09 15.81 -10.45
N ILE A 186 3.10 14.50 -10.60
CA ILE A 186 3.21 13.77 -11.88
C ILE A 186 2.24 12.60 -11.93
N GLN A 187 1.95 12.10 -13.13
CA GLN A 187 1.04 10.95 -13.32
C GLN A 187 1.49 9.66 -12.59
N PRO A 188 2.81 9.31 -12.53
CA PRO A 188 3.29 8.17 -11.75
C PRO A 188 2.94 8.19 -10.26
N LEU A 189 2.57 9.34 -9.68
CA LEU A 189 2.07 9.47 -8.31
C LEU A 189 0.91 8.51 -8.02
N ALA A 190 0.05 8.23 -9.02
CA ALA A 190 -1.02 7.25 -8.90
C ALA A 190 -0.53 5.85 -8.51
N LEU A 191 0.70 5.52 -8.84
CA LEU A 191 1.32 4.20 -8.65
C LEU A 191 2.37 4.19 -7.53
N GLY A 192 2.51 5.30 -6.79
CA GLY A 192 3.54 5.47 -5.77
C GLY A 192 4.92 5.82 -6.34
N GLY A 193 4.99 6.28 -7.59
CA GLY A 193 6.21 6.82 -8.19
C GLY A 193 6.50 8.20 -7.63
N ILE A 194 7.24 8.26 -6.53
CA ILE A 194 7.64 9.47 -5.80
C ILE A 194 9.13 9.47 -5.52
N THR A 195 9.70 10.65 -5.36
CA THR A 195 11.16 10.86 -5.32
C THR A 195 11.82 10.28 -4.08
N TYR A 196 11.30 10.61 -2.91
CA TYR A 196 11.95 10.26 -1.63
C TYR A 196 11.28 9.08 -0.92
N GLY A 197 10.15 8.62 -1.40
CA GLY A 197 9.40 7.54 -0.76
C GLY A 197 8.62 7.97 0.48
N VAL A 198 8.04 6.98 1.16
CA VAL A 198 7.31 7.11 2.42
C VAL A 198 7.75 6.04 3.41
N SER A 199 7.51 6.27 4.71
CA SER A 199 7.76 5.26 5.74
C SER A 199 6.52 4.36 5.95
N ASP A 200 6.75 3.16 6.51
CA ASP A 200 5.69 2.23 6.92
C ASP A 200 4.72 2.87 7.93
N LEU A 201 5.27 3.65 8.87
CA LEU A 201 4.49 4.40 9.84
C LEU A 201 3.54 5.41 9.20
N GLU A 202 4.02 6.20 8.22
CA GLU A 202 3.19 7.17 7.50
C GLU A 202 2.11 6.46 6.67
N LEU A 203 2.45 5.34 6.03
CA LEU A 203 1.51 4.54 5.27
C LEU A 203 0.42 3.95 6.18
N THR A 204 0.80 3.42 7.36
CA THR A 204 -0.14 2.93 8.38
C THR A 204 -1.11 4.03 8.79
N ALA A 205 -0.61 5.24 9.11
CA ALA A 205 -1.44 6.37 9.52
C ALA A 205 -2.40 6.84 8.41
N ALA A 206 -1.97 6.79 7.15
CA ALA A 206 -2.82 7.14 6.01
C ALA A 206 -3.97 6.14 5.81
N TYR A 207 -3.71 4.85 5.98
CA TYR A 207 -4.77 3.82 5.93
C TYR A 207 -5.65 3.85 7.18
N ALA A 208 -5.10 4.18 8.35
CA ALA A 208 -5.87 4.43 9.57
C ALA A 208 -6.88 5.56 9.40
N ALA A 209 -6.57 6.57 8.59
CA ALA A 209 -7.52 7.63 8.27
C ALA A 209 -8.75 7.09 7.52
N ILE A 210 -8.59 6.13 6.60
CA ILE A 210 -9.72 5.48 5.92
C ILE A 210 -10.53 4.66 6.93
N ALA A 211 -9.86 3.86 7.76
CA ALA A 211 -10.47 3.02 8.79
C ALA A 211 -11.27 3.83 9.83
N ASP A 212 -10.90 5.09 10.08
CA ASP A 212 -11.58 6.02 11.01
C ASP A 212 -12.49 7.04 10.28
N GLY A 213 -13.22 6.57 9.27
CA GLY A 213 -14.20 7.41 8.58
C GLY A 213 -13.64 8.63 7.86
N GLY A 214 -12.40 8.56 7.41
CA GLY A 214 -11.70 9.63 6.68
C GLY A 214 -10.94 10.61 7.58
N GLN A 215 -10.80 10.31 8.87
CA GLN A 215 -10.17 11.17 9.88
C GLN A 215 -8.70 10.79 10.08
N TYR A 216 -7.78 11.63 9.61
CA TYR A 216 -6.34 11.44 9.84
C TYR A 216 -5.95 11.90 11.25
N ARG A 217 -5.19 11.07 11.96
CA ARG A 217 -4.50 11.40 13.21
C ARG A 217 -3.00 11.16 13.07
N LYS A 218 -2.23 12.10 13.60
CA LYS A 218 -0.78 11.93 13.64
C LYS A 218 -0.42 10.74 14.55
N PRO A 219 0.51 9.86 14.14
CA PRO A 219 0.97 8.76 14.99
C PRO A 219 1.57 9.25 16.32
N VAL A 220 1.20 8.61 17.41
CA VAL A 220 1.63 8.95 18.78
C VAL A 220 2.19 7.70 19.47
N PHE A 221 3.43 7.80 19.98
CA PHE A 221 4.14 6.71 20.67
C PHE A 221 4.04 6.80 22.20
N TYR A 222 3.71 7.98 22.73
CA TYR A 222 3.57 8.24 24.16
C TYR A 222 2.48 9.27 24.38
N THR A 223 1.67 9.05 25.40
CA THR A 223 0.53 9.93 25.74
C THR A 223 0.96 11.14 26.56
N LYS A 224 1.96 10.95 27.44
CA LYS A 224 2.41 12.02 28.33
C LYS A 224 3.89 11.87 28.72
N VAL A 225 4.59 12.98 28.79
CA VAL A 225 5.94 13.06 29.35
C VAL A 225 5.93 14.05 30.51
N THR A 226 6.44 13.63 31.67
CA THR A 226 6.55 14.47 32.87
C THR A 226 8.00 14.59 33.31
N ASP A 227 8.35 15.69 33.95
CA ASP A 227 9.63 15.84 34.65
C ASP A 227 9.64 15.07 35.97
N SER A 228 10.80 15.09 36.67
CA SER A 228 10.97 14.42 37.97
C SER A 228 10.08 15.01 39.10
N LYS A 229 9.50 16.19 38.86
CA LYS A 229 8.59 16.87 39.82
C LYS A 229 7.10 16.64 39.50
N GLY A 230 6.82 15.89 38.41
CA GLY A 230 5.45 15.62 37.98
C GLY A 230 4.87 16.69 37.06
N ASN A 231 5.62 17.72 36.67
CA ASN A 231 5.13 18.72 35.72
C ASN A 231 5.03 18.09 34.31
N VAL A 232 3.92 18.33 33.64
CA VAL A 232 3.69 17.83 32.28
C VAL A 232 4.54 18.61 31.29
N LEU A 233 5.44 17.94 30.58
CA LEU A 233 6.26 18.51 29.52
C LEU A 233 5.63 18.33 28.14
N ILE A 234 5.01 17.16 27.91
CA ILE A 234 4.29 16.84 26.66
C ILE A 234 2.98 16.15 27.04
N ASP A 235 1.89 16.57 26.43
CA ASP A 235 0.57 15.93 26.56
C ASP A 235 0.00 15.63 25.17
N ASN A 236 -0.08 14.34 24.83
CA ASN A 236 -0.67 13.81 23.60
C ASN A 236 -1.96 13.02 23.87
N THR A 237 -2.58 13.19 25.05
CA THR A 237 -3.81 12.48 25.40
C THR A 237 -4.99 12.89 24.52
N GLU A 238 -4.98 14.13 23.99
CA GLU A 238 -5.92 14.61 22.98
C GLU A 238 -5.25 14.70 21.61
N ASN A 239 -5.31 13.61 20.84
CA ASN A 239 -4.82 13.59 19.46
C ASN A 239 -5.93 14.02 18.49
N LYS A 240 -5.90 15.28 18.08
CA LYS A 240 -6.93 15.87 17.21
C LYS A 240 -6.90 15.26 15.83
N ALA A 241 -8.07 14.85 15.32
CA ALA A 241 -8.24 14.39 13.96
C ALA A 241 -8.35 15.55 12.97
N THR A 242 -7.91 15.28 11.74
CA THR A 242 -8.17 16.13 10.58
C THR A 242 -8.98 15.35 9.58
N GLN A 243 -10.16 15.83 9.18
CA GLN A 243 -10.97 15.19 8.15
C GLN A 243 -10.27 15.35 6.80
N VAL A 244 -9.88 14.25 6.18
CA VAL A 244 -9.22 14.21 4.86
C VAL A 244 -10.18 13.71 3.79
N PHE A 245 -10.90 12.64 4.06
CA PHE A 245 -11.96 12.10 3.21
C PHE A 245 -13.32 12.24 3.87
N LYS A 246 -14.39 12.35 3.10
CA LYS A 246 -15.76 12.22 3.62
C LYS A 246 -15.97 10.82 4.21
N ALA A 247 -16.86 10.70 5.20
CA ALA A 247 -17.21 9.39 5.76
C ALA A 247 -17.78 8.42 4.70
N SER A 248 -18.56 8.94 3.73
CA SER A 248 -19.02 8.14 2.60
C SER A 248 -17.86 7.60 1.75
N THR A 249 -16.87 8.43 1.45
CA THR A 249 -15.68 8.03 0.69
C THR A 249 -14.89 6.94 1.42
N ALA A 250 -14.67 7.13 2.72
CA ALA A 250 -14.00 6.13 3.56
C ALA A 250 -14.76 4.79 3.56
N SER A 251 -16.09 4.80 3.71
CA SER A 251 -16.93 3.59 3.63
C SER A 251 -16.86 2.91 2.25
N LEU A 252 -16.91 3.68 1.16
CA LEU A 252 -16.80 3.15 -0.19
C LEU A 252 -15.44 2.50 -0.45
N LEU A 253 -14.35 3.15 -0.01
CA LEU A 253 -12.99 2.60 -0.11
C LEU A 253 -12.84 1.34 0.73
N THR A 254 -13.33 1.34 1.97
CA THR A 254 -13.32 0.17 2.86
C THR A 254 -14.00 -1.01 2.19
N ASN A 255 -15.23 -0.82 1.72
CA ASN A 255 -16.01 -1.87 1.08
C ASN A 255 -15.35 -2.41 -0.20
N ALA A 256 -14.75 -1.54 -1.04
CA ALA A 256 -14.00 -2.02 -2.19
C ALA A 256 -12.70 -2.75 -1.81
N MET A 257 -12.07 -2.37 -0.68
CA MET A 257 -10.84 -2.99 -0.18
C MET A 257 -11.09 -4.29 0.61
N GLU A 258 -12.29 -4.55 1.14
CA GLU A 258 -12.70 -5.89 1.59
C GLU A 258 -12.62 -6.88 0.45
N ASP A 259 -13.15 -6.51 -0.71
CA ASP A 259 -13.09 -7.32 -1.94
C ASP A 259 -11.65 -7.64 -2.40
N VAL A 260 -10.66 -6.81 -2.07
CA VAL A 260 -9.25 -7.10 -2.35
C VAL A 260 -8.78 -8.34 -1.59
N LEU A 261 -9.23 -8.51 -0.34
CA LEU A 261 -8.88 -9.68 0.48
C LEU A 261 -9.78 -10.88 0.15
N GLU A 262 -11.02 -10.64 -0.25
CA GLU A 262 -11.96 -11.73 -0.55
C GLU A 262 -11.67 -12.42 -1.89
N LYS A 263 -11.36 -11.67 -2.92
CA LYS A 263 -11.25 -12.16 -4.31
C LYS A 263 -10.20 -11.46 -5.18
N GLY A 264 -9.37 -10.63 -4.56
CA GLY A 264 -8.37 -9.82 -5.27
C GLY A 264 -6.93 -10.18 -4.92
N THR A 265 -6.06 -9.20 -5.09
CA THR A 265 -4.60 -9.35 -4.89
C THR A 265 -4.20 -9.56 -3.43
N GLY A 266 -5.11 -9.35 -2.48
CA GLY A 266 -4.88 -9.44 -1.03
C GLY A 266 -5.32 -10.74 -0.38
N VAL A 267 -5.77 -11.77 -1.11
CA VAL A 267 -6.34 -13.02 -0.55
C VAL A 267 -5.43 -13.68 0.49
N ALA A 268 -4.11 -13.61 0.31
CA ALA A 268 -3.15 -14.16 1.27
C ALA A 268 -3.08 -13.39 2.61
N ALA A 269 -3.72 -12.21 2.69
CA ALA A 269 -3.85 -11.43 3.93
C ALA A 269 -5.21 -11.57 4.61
N ARG A 270 -6.09 -12.48 4.13
CA ARG A 270 -7.39 -12.74 4.75
C ARG A 270 -7.21 -13.22 6.19
N LEU A 271 -8.06 -12.75 7.08
CA LEU A 271 -8.12 -13.18 8.48
C LEU A 271 -9.14 -14.31 8.66
N ASP A 272 -8.95 -15.11 9.71
CA ASP A 272 -9.77 -16.30 9.95
C ASP A 272 -11.17 -15.94 10.49
N ASN A 273 -11.23 -15.00 11.43
CA ASN A 273 -12.47 -14.67 12.18
C ASN A 273 -12.60 -13.16 12.38
N MET A 274 -12.25 -12.34 11.37
CA MET A 274 -12.33 -10.91 11.47
C MET A 274 -12.44 -10.28 10.09
N HIS A 275 -13.38 -9.36 9.90
CA HIS A 275 -13.45 -8.54 8.71
C HIS A 275 -12.20 -7.68 8.55
N ALA A 276 -11.66 -7.63 7.35
CA ALA A 276 -10.49 -6.84 7.04
C ALA A 276 -10.57 -6.23 5.64
N ALA A 277 -10.05 -5.04 5.50
CA ALA A 277 -9.92 -4.33 4.25
C ALA A 277 -8.46 -3.92 4.05
N GLY A 278 -7.97 -3.87 2.80
CA GLY A 278 -6.58 -3.50 2.59
C GLY A 278 -6.18 -3.44 1.13
N LYS A 279 -4.93 -3.07 0.90
CA LYS A 279 -4.36 -2.92 -0.43
C LYS A 279 -2.93 -3.40 -0.48
N THR A 280 -2.62 -4.14 -1.53
CA THR A 280 -1.27 -4.59 -1.86
C THR A 280 -0.48 -3.49 -2.55
N GLY A 281 0.81 -3.41 -2.28
CA GLY A 281 1.80 -2.62 -2.99
C GLY A 281 2.96 -3.51 -3.43
N THR A 282 3.41 -3.31 -4.64
CA THR A 282 4.61 -3.95 -5.19
C THR A 282 5.29 -2.90 -6.05
N THR A 283 6.59 -2.69 -5.82
CA THR A 283 7.40 -1.81 -6.67
C THR A 283 7.82 -2.53 -7.95
N ASN A 284 8.38 -1.79 -8.89
CA ASN A 284 8.95 -2.39 -10.10
C ASN A 284 10.00 -3.44 -9.71
N GLU A 285 10.06 -4.53 -10.48
CA GLU A 285 10.97 -5.66 -10.22
C GLU A 285 10.76 -6.33 -8.85
N ALA A 286 9.60 -6.08 -8.19
CA ALA A 286 9.27 -6.65 -6.89
C ALA A 286 10.40 -6.50 -5.83
N LYS A 287 11.04 -5.33 -5.76
CA LYS A 287 12.07 -5.00 -4.77
C LYS A 287 11.50 -4.67 -3.40
N ASP A 288 10.28 -4.13 -3.39
CA ASP A 288 9.50 -3.90 -2.18
C ASP A 288 8.15 -4.59 -2.30
N LEU A 289 7.75 -5.27 -1.24
CA LEU A 289 6.45 -5.91 -1.08
C LEU A 289 5.74 -5.26 0.10
N VAL A 290 4.60 -4.66 -0.15
CA VAL A 290 3.86 -3.86 0.82
C VAL A 290 2.43 -4.36 0.93
N PHE A 291 1.91 -4.39 2.14
CA PHE A 291 0.49 -4.54 2.39
C PHE A 291 0.06 -3.58 3.48
N ALA A 292 -0.93 -2.75 3.21
CA ALA A 292 -1.56 -1.89 4.19
C ALA A 292 -3.04 -2.27 4.33
N GLY A 293 -3.46 -2.63 5.53
CA GLY A 293 -4.81 -3.10 5.80
C GLY A 293 -5.27 -2.75 7.21
N PHE A 294 -6.55 -2.92 7.44
CA PHE A 294 -7.19 -2.61 8.70
C PHE A 294 -8.40 -3.50 8.97
N THR A 295 -8.76 -3.58 10.23
CA THR A 295 -9.97 -4.20 10.75
C THR A 295 -10.83 -3.12 11.43
N PRO A 296 -12.01 -3.40 11.93
CA PRO A 296 -12.74 -2.45 12.77
C PRO A 296 -11.99 -2.00 14.04
N TYR A 297 -10.91 -2.68 14.43
CA TYR A 297 -10.13 -2.42 15.64
C TYR A 297 -8.81 -1.71 15.39
N TYR A 298 -8.01 -2.22 14.45
CA TYR A 298 -6.61 -1.80 14.24
C TYR A 298 -6.26 -1.67 12.77
N THR A 299 -5.34 -0.75 12.49
CA THR A 299 -4.70 -0.60 11.18
C THR A 299 -3.26 -1.04 11.27
N ALA A 300 -2.78 -1.76 10.26
CA ALA A 300 -1.37 -2.14 10.18
C ALA A 300 -0.87 -2.12 8.74
N ALA A 301 0.35 -1.62 8.55
CA ALA A 301 1.10 -1.84 7.31
C ALA A 301 2.30 -2.75 7.59
N ILE A 302 2.65 -3.55 6.61
CA ILE A 302 3.88 -4.35 6.57
C ILE A 302 4.64 -4.02 5.30
N TRP A 303 5.94 -3.85 5.44
CA TRP A 303 6.86 -3.56 4.34
C TRP A 303 8.01 -4.54 4.35
N ALA A 304 8.17 -5.29 3.28
CA ALA A 304 9.27 -6.23 3.12
C ALA A 304 10.20 -5.77 2.00
N THR A 305 11.50 -5.83 2.24
CA THR A 305 12.55 -5.39 1.31
C THR A 305 13.85 -6.13 1.60
N TYR A 306 14.75 -6.17 0.63
CA TYR A 306 16.17 -6.45 0.87
C TYR A 306 16.91 -5.13 1.11
N ASP A 307 17.80 -5.07 2.08
CA ASP A 307 18.63 -3.88 2.33
C ASP A 307 19.54 -3.56 1.12
N THR A 308 19.79 -4.53 0.25
CA THR A 308 20.52 -4.40 -1.01
C THR A 308 19.62 -4.02 -2.20
N HIS A 309 18.30 -3.85 -1.97
CA HIS A 309 17.29 -3.67 -3.02
C HIS A 309 17.26 -4.79 -4.08
N ALA A 310 17.57 -6.03 -3.68
CA ALA A 310 17.41 -7.21 -4.52
C ALA A 310 15.92 -7.50 -4.79
N GLU A 311 15.64 -8.19 -5.89
CA GLU A 311 14.29 -8.62 -6.25
C GLU A 311 13.84 -9.82 -5.40
N PHE A 312 12.57 -9.84 -5.03
CA PHE A 312 11.99 -11.03 -4.41
C PHE A 312 11.71 -12.10 -5.47
N PRO A 313 12.14 -13.36 -5.23
CA PRO A 313 11.73 -14.50 -6.04
C PRO A 313 10.20 -14.59 -6.11
N GLU A 314 9.65 -15.09 -7.19
CA GLU A 314 8.20 -15.20 -7.37
C GLU A 314 7.53 -16.05 -6.25
N SER A 315 8.20 -17.09 -5.79
CA SER A 315 7.76 -17.94 -4.67
C SER A 315 7.51 -17.18 -3.38
N ASP A 316 8.22 -16.06 -3.19
CA ASP A 316 8.24 -15.32 -1.92
C ASP A 316 7.39 -14.05 -1.95
N ARG A 317 6.73 -13.73 -3.07
CA ARG A 317 5.95 -12.49 -3.22
C ARG A 317 4.65 -12.45 -2.41
N GLU A 318 4.32 -13.53 -1.70
CA GLU A 318 3.12 -13.62 -0.86
C GLU A 318 3.41 -13.61 0.65
N PHE A 319 4.67 -13.79 1.09
CA PHE A 319 4.98 -14.04 2.50
C PHE A 319 4.60 -12.86 3.42
N HIS A 320 4.79 -11.62 2.97
CA HIS A 320 4.46 -10.42 3.73
C HIS A 320 2.97 -10.34 4.07
N LYS A 321 2.09 -10.70 3.14
CA LYS A 321 0.63 -10.76 3.35
C LYS A 321 0.24 -11.84 4.37
N ARG A 322 0.86 -13.03 4.25
CA ARG A 322 0.65 -14.11 5.23
C ARG A 322 1.18 -13.75 6.61
N LEU A 323 2.32 -13.05 6.67
CA LEU A 323 2.87 -12.56 7.94
C LEU A 323 1.96 -11.50 8.57
N TRP A 324 1.44 -10.56 7.78
CA TRP A 324 0.44 -9.60 8.23
C TRP A 324 -0.80 -10.31 8.79
N ALA A 325 -1.37 -11.26 8.05
CA ALA A 325 -2.53 -12.03 8.49
C ALA A 325 -2.26 -12.78 9.80
N LYS A 326 -1.10 -13.43 9.92
CA LYS A 326 -0.72 -14.15 11.13
C LYS A 326 -0.66 -13.23 12.34
N VAL A 327 0.02 -12.08 12.24
CA VAL A 327 0.11 -11.10 13.33
C VAL A 327 -1.27 -10.54 13.66
N MET A 328 -2.06 -10.19 12.66
CA MET A 328 -3.40 -9.64 12.88
C MET A 328 -4.35 -10.67 13.50
N ASN A 329 -4.31 -11.93 13.11
CA ASN A 329 -5.10 -12.99 13.77
C ASN A 329 -4.73 -13.10 15.26
N GLU A 330 -3.44 -13.10 15.60
CA GLU A 330 -2.98 -13.19 17.00
C GLU A 330 -3.44 -11.99 17.85
N ILE A 331 -3.32 -10.76 17.34
CA ILE A 331 -3.76 -9.57 18.11
C ILE A 331 -5.28 -9.41 18.18
N HIS A 332 -6.04 -10.12 17.37
CA HIS A 332 -7.51 -10.15 17.42
C HIS A 332 -8.05 -11.36 18.17
N GLU A 333 -7.19 -12.23 18.72
CA GLU A 333 -7.63 -13.37 19.52
C GLU A 333 -8.49 -12.90 20.71
N GLY A 334 -9.71 -13.43 20.80
CA GLY A 334 -10.69 -13.08 21.83
C GLY A 334 -11.47 -11.79 21.57
N LEU A 335 -11.20 -11.04 20.49
CA LEU A 335 -12.05 -9.94 20.07
C LEU A 335 -13.26 -10.46 19.28
N ALA A 336 -14.40 -9.78 19.41
CA ALA A 336 -15.59 -10.12 18.64
C ALA A 336 -15.36 -9.79 17.15
N ASP A 337 -15.83 -10.65 16.27
CA ASP A 337 -15.94 -10.30 14.86
C ASP A 337 -16.95 -9.16 14.69
N MET A 338 -16.55 -8.14 13.94
CA MET A 338 -17.35 -6.95 13.69
C MET A 338 -17.29 -6.58 12.21
N ASP A 339 -18.45 -6.22 11.67
CA ASP A 339 -18.54 -5.58 10.38
C ASP A 339 -17.99 -4.13 10.43
N PHE A 340 -17.53 -3.64 9.30
CA PHE A 340 -17.20 -2.21 9.19
C PHE A 340 -18.45 -1.35 9.23
N GLU A 341 -18.40 -0.24 9.96
CA GLU A 341 -19.48 0.74 9.98
C GLU A 341 -19.63 1.41 8.61
N THR A 342 -20.80 1.26 8.00
CA THR A 342 -21.13 1.98 6.77
C THR A 342 -21.73 3.34 7.11
N SER A 343 -21.20 4.40 6.49
CA SER A 343 -21.73 5.75 6.67
C SER A 343 -23.23 5.82 6.27
N ALA A 344 -24.04 6.50 7.06
CA ALA A 344 -25.45 6.74 6.75
C ALA A 344 -25.66 7.50 5.42
N THR A 345 -24.60 8.06 4.85
CA THR A 345 -24.63 8.75 3.55
C THR A 345 -24.21 7.85 2.40
N VAL A 346 -24.20 6.52 2.59
CA VAL A 346 -23.95 5.51 1.56
C VAL A 346 -25.23 4.71 1.32
N GLN A 347 -25.56 4.45 0.08
CA GLN A 347 -26.70 3.64 -0.35
C GLN A 347 -26.31 2.67 -1.48
N GLU A 348 -27.07 1.60 -1.58
CA GLU A 348 -26.92 0.59 -2.64
C GLU A 348 -27.80 0.91 -3.84
N ALA A 349 -27.31 0.55 -5.03
CA ALA A 349 -28.10 0.53 -6.25
C ALA A 349 -27.69 -0.63 -7.15
N THR A 350 -28.66 -1.25 -7.84
CA THR A 350 -28.37 -2.27 -8.84
C THR A 350 -27.97 -1.61 -10.15
N ILE A 351 -26.72 -1.84 -10.57
CA ILE A 351 -26.13 -1.22 -11.77
C ILE A 351 -25.78 -2.24 -12.84
N CYS A 352 -25.75 -1.78 -14.08
CA CYS A 352 -25.24 -2.53 -15.21
C CYS A 352 -23.70 -2.53 -15.19
N THR A 353 -23.09 -3.70 -15.17
CA THR A 353 -21.62 -3.84 -15.11
C THR A 353 -20.88 -3.31 -16.33
N LYS A 354 -21.59 -3.12 -17.47
CA LYS A 354 -21.00 -2.60 -18.70
C LYS A 354 -21.03 -1.07 -18.80
N THR A 355 -21.97 -0.43 -18.11
CA THR A 355 -22.15 1.02 -18.26
C THR A 355 -22.05 1.79 -16.95
N GLY A 356 -22.11 1.12 -15.80
CA GLY A 356 -22.17 1.76 -14.48
C GLY A 356 -23.52 2.45 -14.17
N LEU A 357 -24.48 2.43 -15.11
CA LEU A 357 -25.81 3.04 -14.97
C LEU A 357 -26.77 2.06 -14.30
N LEU A 358 -27.93 2.55 -13.80
CA LEU A 358 -28.99 1.71 -13.24
C LEU A 358 -29.35 0.57 -14.20
N ALA A 359 -29.37 -0.65 -13.70
CA ALA A 359 -29.62 -1.83 -14.53
C ALA A 359 -31.08 -1.92 -15.02
N ARG A 360 -31.25 -2.56 -16.17
CA ARG A 360 -32.55 -3.13 -16.64
C ARG A 360 -32.49 -4.64 -16.45
N SER A 361 -33.65 -5.30 -16.52
CA SER A 361 -33.73 -6.76 -16.39
C SER A 361 -32.89 -7.55 -17.40
N SER A 362 -32.54 -6.94 -18.53
CA SER A 362 -31.69 -7.55 -19.57
C SER A 362 -30.19 -7.25 -19.42
N CYS A 363 -29.80 -6.48 -18.39
CA CYS A 363 -28.38 -6.15 -18.16
C CYS A 363 -27.69 -7.22 -17.33
N PRO A 364 -26.39 -7.51 -17.58
CA PRO A 364 -25.56 -8.08 -16.55
C PRO A 364 -25.44 -7.05 -15.41
N SER A 365 -25.81 -7.43 -14.19
CA SER A 365 -25.98 -6.47 -13.10
C SER A 365 -25.34 -6.95 -11.81
N ILE A 366 -24.92 -5.98 -10.99
CA ILE A 366 -24.46 -6.17 -9.61
C ILE A 366 -25.10 -5.11 -8.72
N THR A 367 -25.15 -5.36 -7.43
CA THR A 367 -25.37 -4.33 -6.42
C THR A 367 -24.06 -3.59 -6.16
N GLU A 368 -24.12 -2.26 -6.20
CA GLU A 368 -22.95 -1.40 -5.95
C GLU A 368 -23.32 -0.30 -4.96
N TYR A 369 -22.30 0.16 -4.22
CA TYR A 369 -22.45 1.19 -3.19
C TYR A 369 -22.07 2.57 -3.72
N PHE A 370 -22.84 3.59 -3.30
CA PHE A 370 -22.71 4.98 -3.73
C PHE A 370 -22.83 5.93 -2.55
N ALA A 371 -22.10 7.04 -2.59
CA ALA A 371 -22.53 8.18 -1.78
C ALA A 371 -23.90 8.65 -2.27
N VAL A 372 -24.79 9.03 -1.35
CA VAL A 372 -26.16 9.48 -1.68
C VAL A 372 -26.15 10.63 -2.69
N SER A 373 -25.14 11.50 -2.63
CA SER A 373 -24.95 12.58 -3.61
C SER A 373 -24.65 12.12 -5.03
N ASP A 374 -24.13 10.90 -5.18
CA ASP A 374 -23.57 10.38 -6.42
C ASP A 374 -24.34 9.15 -6.96
N LEU A 375 -25.55 8.91 -6.42
CA LEU A 375 -26.43 7.85 -6.88
C LEU A 375 -26.74 8.04 -8.37
N PRO A 376 -26.61 6.99 -9.19
CA PRO A 376 -26.95 7.08 -10.60
C PRO A 376 -28.46 7.33 -10.79
N THR A 377 -28.81 8.30 -11.61
CA THR A 377 -30.19 8.62 -11.96
C THR A 377 -30.58 8.08 -13.35
N GLU A 378 -29.60 7.85 -14.20
CA GLU A 378 -29.81 7.33 -15.56
C GLU A 378 -29.85 5.81 -15.58
N ARG A 379 -30.73 5.27 -16.46
CA ARG A 379 -30.82 3.83 -16.71
C ARG A 379 -30.02 3.43 -17.94
N CYS A 380 -29.39 2.26 -17.88
CA CYS A 380 -28.77 1.63 -19.04
C CYS A 380 -29.80 1.51 -20.18
N LYS A 381 -29.42 1.86 -21.40
CA LYS A 381 -30.27 1.76 -22.58
C LYS A 381 -30.55 0.32 -23.03
N GLY A 382 -29.88 -0.66 -22.43
CA GLY A 382 -29.94 -2.09 -22.73
C GLY A 382 -28.78 -2.51 -23.66
N HIS A 383 -28.53 -3.81 -23.68
CA HIS A 383 -27.53 -4.43 -24.56
C HIS A 383 -28.30 -5.33 -25.54
N TYR A 384 -28.41 -4.91 -26.79
CA TYR A 384 -28.93 -5.77 -27.85
C TYR A 384 -27.80 -6.74 -28.25
N THR A 385 -27.93 -8.00 -27.86
CA THR A 385 -27.29 -9.08 -28.62
C THR A 385 -28.10 -9.20 -29.90
N ALA A 386 -27.58 -8.80 -31.04
CA ALA A 386 -28.16 -9.16 -32.32
C ALA A 386 -28.32 -10.69 -32.32
N PRO A 387 -29.53 -11.21 -32.74
CA PRO A 387 -29.70 -12.65 -32.85
C PRO A 387 -28.63 -13.16 -33.80
N THR A 388 -27.83 -14.11 -33.36
CA THR A 388 -26.93 -14.89 -34.22
C THR A 388 -27.80 -15.52 -35.30
N SER A 389 -27.73 -15.01 -36.52
CA SER A 389 -28.31 -15.66 -37.68
C SER A 389 -27.65 -17.02 -37.82
N THR A 390 -28.39 -18.05 -37.43
CA THR A 390 -28.01 -19.44 -37.73
C THR A 390 -27.96 -19.56 -39.25
N PRO A 391 -26.87 -20.00 -39.85
CA PRO A 391 -26.89 -20.32 -41.25
C PRO A 391 -27.88 -21.46 -41.46
N THR A 392 -28.89 -21.23 -42.22
CA THR A 392 -29.82 -22.29 -42.69
C THR A 392 -29.03 -23.18 -43.64
N PRO A 393 -29.22 -24.52 -43.57
CA PRO A 393 -28.48 -25.51 -44.35
C PRO A 393 -28.68 -25.42 -45.85
#